data_55f12477fe7c73e3d90841e3b4786fd9
#
_entry.id   55f12477fe7c73e3d90841e3b4786fd9
#
_cell.length_a   1.000
_cell.length_b   1.000
_cell.length_c   1.000
_cell.angle_alpha   90.00
_cell.angle_beta   90.00
_cell.angle_gamma   90.00
#
_symmetry.space_group_name_H-M   'P 1'
#
loop_
_entity.id
_entity.type
_entity.pdbx_description
1 polymer ?
#
loop_
_entity_poly.entity_id
_entity_poly.type
_entity_poly.pdbx_seq_one_letter_code
_entity_poly.pdbx_strand_id
1 'polypeptide(L)'
;MPRQAGQSGWAKPLRVDGSNARCQWSRTTKSPLIVRDLDLLTELDRRNAVEVHITITSVDPRLARRLEVQAPDPQARLRTVSRLAEAGISTRVNCMPVMPGINDGEEALVPLFERAKAAGATDVHAAALFLRPATRAVFFPWLEEEFPGLVGLYRRLFAHRDYLGEAAKDALLKTYRRLRLEPGLPRPLAGRA
;
A
#
# COMPACT_ATOMS: atom_id res chain seq x y z
N MET A 1 -31.14 -5.68 21.12
CA MET A 1 -31.48 -5.34 19.72
C MET A 1 -30.20 -5.46 18.91
N PRO A 2 -30.11 -6.38 17.94
CA PRO A 2 -28.91 -6.49 17.10
C PRO A 2 -28.85 -5.30 16.16
N ARG A 3 -27.66 -4.66 16.08
CA ARG A 3 -27.39 -3.58 15.14
C ARG A 3 -27.42 -4.13 13.71
N GLN A 4 -28.29 -3.57 12.88
CA GLN A 4 -28.31 -3.85 11.45
C GLN A 4 -26.95 -3.42 10.85
N ALA A 5 -26.25 -4.38 10.23
CA ALA A 5 -25.03 -4.16 9.47
C ALA A 5 -25.37 -3.29 8.25
N GLY A 6 -25.01 -2.01 8.32
CA GLY A 6 -25.04 -1.11 7.16
C GLY A 6 -24.13 -1.66 6.06
N GLN A 7 -24.60 -1.63 4.83
CA GLN A 7 -23.94 -2.12 3.62
C GLN A 7 -22.61 -1.36 3.39
N SER A 8 -21.52 -1.85 4.01
CA SER A 8 -20.18 -1.52 3.60
C SER A 8 -19.80 -2.52 2.49
N GLY A 9 -19.32 -2.01 1.35
CA GLY A 9 -18.95 -2.82 0.19
C GLY A 9 -17.78 -3.76 0.47
N TRP A 10 -18.03 -4.81 1.24
CA TRP A 10 -17.09 -5.88 1.54
C TRP A 10 -16.93 -6.77 0.30
N ALA A 11 -15.69 -7.00 -0.10
CA ALA A 11 -15.42 -7.94 -1.18
C ALA A 11 -16.05 -9.31 -0.84
N LYS A 12 -16.77 -9.92 -1.81
CA LYS A 12 -17.32 -11.26 -1.64
C LYS A 12 -16.19 -12.23 -1.28
N PRO A 13 -16.37 -13.13 -0.29
CA PRO A 13 -15.40 -14.18 -0.02
C PRO A 13 -15.25 -15.06 -1.26
N LEU A 14 -14.01 -15.41 -1.60
CA LEU A 14 -13.72 -16.40 -2.62
C LEU A 14 -14.37 -17.73 -2.19
N ARG A 15 -15.06 -18.40 -3.11
CA ARG A 15 -15.66 -19.71 -2.85
C ARG A 15 -14.56 -20.71 -2.54
N VAL A 16 -14.63 -21.34 -1.38
CA VAL A 16 -13.80 -22.48 -1.01
C VAL A 16 -14.52 -23.74 -1.49
N ASP A 17 -13.86 -24.51 -2.35
CA ASP A 17 -14.21 -25.91 -2.57
C ASP A 17 -13.93 -26.66 -1.27
N GLY A 18 -14.77 -27.61 -0.89
CA GLY A 18 -14.83 -28.25 0.42
C GLY A 18 -13.57 -28.97 0.93
N SER A 19 -12.37 -28.51 0.55
CA SER A 19 -11.10 -28.87 1.17
C SER A 19 -10.89 -28.04 2.43
N ASN A 20 -10.32 -28.61 3.47
CA ASN A 20 -10.02 -28.01 4.79
C ASN A 20 -8.95 -26.86 4.68
N ALA A 21 -8.86 -26.20 3.53
CA ALA A 21 -7.95 -25.13 3.21
C ALA A 21 -8.43 -23.82 3.86
N ARG A 22 -7.59 -23.22 4.69
CA ARG A 22 -7.80 -21.87 5.23
C ARG A 22 -8.02 -20.90 4.08
N CYS A 23 -9.13 -20.18 4.10
CA CYS A 23 -9.40 -19.14 3.12
C CYS A 23 -8.41 -17.97 3.34
N GLN A 24 -7.77 -17.50 2.28
CA GLN A 24 -6.96 -16.29 2.36
C GLN A 24 -7.87 -15.07 2.20
N TRP A 25 -7.86 -14.21 3.21
CA TRP A 25 -8.63 -12.97 3.22
C TRP A 25 -7.69 -11.76 3.27
N SER A 26 -7.88 -10.79 2.38
CA SER A 26 -7.07 -9.58 2.37
C SER A 26 -7.91 -8.32 2.25
N ARG A 27 -7.47 -7.26 2.92
CA ARG A 27 -8.10 -5.94 2.90
C ARG A 27 -7.07 -4.84 2.72
N THR A 28 -7.24 -3.99 1.71
CA THR A 28 -6.43 -2.78 1.51
C THR A 28 -7.19 -1.54 1.96
N THR A 29 -6.54 -0.70 2.77
CA THR A 29 -7.12 0.57 3.24
C THR A 29 -6.05 1.62 3.51
N LYS A 30 -6.46 2.90 3.56
CA LYS A 30 -5.70 4.04 4.08
C LYS A 30 -6.25 4.49 5.44
N SER A 31 -7.42 3.97 5.84
CA SER A 31 -8.15 4.44 7.01
C SER A 31 -7.68 3.76 8.29
N PRO A 32 -7.36 4.51 9.35
CA PRO A 32 -7.10 3.98 10.69
C PRO A 32 -8.33 3.32 11.34
N LEU A 33 -9.52 3.55 10.78
CA LEU A 33 -10.76 3.01 11.35
C LEU A 33 -10.82 1.48 11.36
N ILE A 34 -9.98 0.79 10.60
CA ILE A 34 -9.88 -0.67 10.62
C ILE A 34 -9.52 -1.22 12.01
N VAL A 35 -8.86 -0.42 12.85
CA VAL A 35 -8.51 -0.79 14.23
C VAL A 35 -9.74 -1.01 15.12
N ARG A 36 -10.88 -0.44 14.76
CA ARG A 36 -12.14 -0.69 15.51
C ARG A 36 -12.65 -2.12 15.39
N ASP A 37 -12.24 -2.80 14.32
CA ASP A 37 -12.71 -4.14 13.97
C ASP A 37 -11.65 -5.21 14.31
N LEU A 38 -10.68 -4.90 15.22
CA LEU A 38 -9.59 -5.81 15.59
C LEU A 38 -10.07 -7.14 16.18
N ASP A 39 -11.12 -7.11 16.98
CA ASP A 39 -11.77 -8.30 17.55
C ASP A 39 -12.29 -9.22 16.43
N LEU A 40 -12.98 -8.66 15.45
CA LEU A 40 -13.51 -9.40 14.30
C LEU A 40 -12.38 -9.93 13.40
N LEU A 41 -11.34 -9.13 13.16
CA LEU A 41 -10.17 -9.55 12.38
C LEU A 41 -9.42 -10.69 13.08
N THR A 42 -9.25 -10.62 14.39
CA THR A 42 -8.60 -11.66 15.19
C THR A 42 -9.42 -12.96 15.19
N GLU A 43 -10.74 -12.87 15.32
CA GLU A 43 -11.61 -14.04 15.24
C GLU A 43 -11.58 -14.66 13.83
N LEU A 44 -11.56 -13.81 12.81
CA LEU A 44 -11.45 -14.27 11.42
C LEU A 44 -10.12 -14.98 11.16
N ASP A 45 -9.00 -14.47 11.72
CA ASP A 45 -7.66 -15.03 11.54
C ASP A 45 -7.48 -16.40 12.21
N ARG A 46 -8.26 -16.71 13.25
CA ARG A 46 -8.26 -18.04 13.89
C ARG A 46 -8.66 -19.15 12.92
N ARG A 47 -9.52 -18.84 11.97
CA ARG A 47 -10.10 -19.81 11.01
C ARG A 47 -9.56 -19.68 9.60
N ASN A 48 -8.95 -18.55 9.29
CA ASN A 48 -8.49 -18.18 7.96
C ASN A 48 -7.06 -17.63 8.03
N ALA A 49 -6.51 -17.22 6.88
CA ALA A 49 -5.29 -16.41 6.82
C ALA A 49 -5.70 -14.96 6.50
N VAL A 50 -5.65 -14.07 7.49
CA VAL A 50 -6.00 -12.66 7.33
C VAL A 50 -4.75 -11.84 7.07
N GLU A 51 -4.77 -11.00 6.03
CA GLU A 51 -3.72 -10.03 5.75
C GLU A 51 -4.35 -8.64 5.53
N VAL A 52 -3.86 -7.65 6.27
CA VAL A 52 -4.29 -6.25 6.10
C VAL A 52 -3.20 -5.47 5.38
N HIS A 53 -3.58 -4.75 4.33
CA HIS A 53 -2.67 -3.89 3.58
C HIS A 53 -2.96 -2.43 3.90
N ILE A 54 -1.99 -1.74 4.49
CA ILE A 54 -2.08 -0.30 4.77
C ILE A 54 -1.28 0.46 3.71
N THR A 55 -1.96 1.29 2.93
CA THR A 55 -1.27 2.10 1.91
C THR A 55 -0.60 3.31 2.55
N ILE A 56 0.72 3.43 2.36
CA ILE A 56 1.54 4.56 2.80
C ILE A 56 2.45 4.93 1.63
N THR A 57 2.10 5.99 0.90
CA THR A 57 2.81 6.41 -0.32
C THR A 57 4.10 7.14 0.01
N SER A 58 4.13 7.87 1.13
CA SER A 58 5.30 8.54 1.69
C SER A 58 5.17 8.66 3.20
N VAL A 59 6.28 8.68 3.90
CA VAL A 59 6.36 8.99 5.35
C VAL A 59 6.73 10.44 5.62
N ASP A 60 7.08 11.21 4.59
CA ASP A 60 7.19 12.67 4.67
C ASP A 60 5.79 13.29 4.70
N PRO A 61 5.41 14.01 5.78
CA PRO A 61 4.07 14.59 5.90
C PRO A 61 3.77 15.67 4.87
N ARG A 62 4.80 16.38 4.38
CA ARG A 62 4.62 17.43 3.36
C ARG A 62 4.31 16.79 2.01
N LEU A 63 5.13 15.81 1.61
CA LEU A 63 4.90 15.07 0.37
C LEU A 63 3.57 14.32 0.42
N ALA A 64 3.26 13.64 1.54
CA ALA A 64 2.01 12.91 1.70
C ALA A 64 0.77 13.80 1.52
N ARG A 65 0.78 15.03 2.05
CA ARG A 65 -0.32 16.01 1.86
C ARG A 65 -0.48 16.44 0.40
N ARG A 66 0.62 16.63 -0.33
CA ARG A 66 0.58 16.98 -1.76
C ARG A 66 0.04 15.83 -2.62
N LEU A 67 0.38 14.59 -2.27
CA LEU A 67 -0.05 13.40 -2.99
C LEU A 67 -1.50 12.98 -2.67
N GLU A 68 -1.93 13.18 -1.42
CA GLU A 68 -3.15 12.59 -0.88
C GLU A 68 -3.85 13.54 0.10
N VAL A 69 -4.39 14.65 -0.42
CA VAL A 69 -4.96 15.79 0.36
C VAL A 69 -5.95 15.35 1.44
N GLN A 70 -6.82 14.38 1.15
CA GLN A 70 -7.89 13.93 2.06
C GLN A 70 -7.53 12.65 2.83
N ALA A 71 -6.34 12.10 2.63
CA ALA A 71 -5.98 10.85 3.28
C ALA A 71 -5.41 11.10 4.70
N PRO A 72 -5.60 10.15 5.63
CA PRO A 72 -5.03 10.24 6.97
C PRO A 72 -3.51 10.41 6.93
N ASP A 73 -2.98 11.10 7.94
CA ASP A 73 -1.54 11.33 8.11
C ASP A 73 -0.74 10.01 8.10
N PRO A 74 0.46 9.97 7.49
CA PRO A 74 1.30 8.77 7.46
C PRO A 74 1.60 8.18 8.84
N GLN A 75 1.77 9.02 9.88
CA GLN A 75 1.99 8.53 11.24
C GLN A 75 0.76 7.83 11.81
N ALA A 76 -0.45 8.31 11.50
CA ALA A 76 -1.68 7.65 11.90
C ALA A 76 -1.81 6.27 11.23
N ARG A 77 -1.38 6.16 9.97
CA ARG A 77 -1.35 4.89 9.24
C ARG A 77 -0.28 3.93 9.80
N LEU A 78 0.91 4.41 10.17
CA LEU A 78 1.95 3.61 10.83
C LEU A 78 1.48 3.11 12.20
N ARG A 79 0.82 3.96 13.02
CA ARG A 79 0.19 3.51 14.26
C ARG A 79 -0.86 2.42 14.03
N THR A 80 -1.59 2.50 12.91
CA THR A 80 -2.53 1.43 12.51
C THR A 80 -1.80 0.12 12.24
N VAL A 81 -0.65 0.16 11.53
CA VAL A 81 0.20 -1.01 11.32
C VAL A 81 0.64 -1.62 12.65
N SER A 82 1.13 -0.79 13.60
CA SER A 82 1.54 -1.28 14.93
C SER A 82 0.39 -1.95 15.68
N ARG A 83 -0.78 -1.35 15.71
CA ARG A 83 -1.95 -1.92 16.39
C ARG A 83 -2.42 -3.26 15.81
N LEU A 84 -2.36 -3.38 14.48
CA LEU A 84 -2.66 -4.65 13.81
C LEU A 84 -1.60 -5.71 14.11
N ALA A 85 -0.31 -5.35 14.06
CA ALA A 85 0.80 -6.24 14.37
C ALA A 85 0.77 -6.71 15.84
N GLU A 86 0.49 -5.81 16.81
CA GLU A 86 0.31 -6.12 18.22
C GLU A 86 -0.84 -7.12 18.45
N ALA A 87 -1.89 -7.06 17.64
CA ALA A 87 -2.99 -8.01 17.65
C ALA A 87 -2.70 -9.33 16.91
N GLY A 88 -1.48 -9.50 16.38
CA GLY A 88 -1.06 -10.71 15.66
C GLY A 88 -1.55 -10.77 14.21
N ILE A 89 -2.18 -9.73 13.68
CA ILE A 89 -2.69 -9.68 12.31
C ILE A 89 -1.54 -9.39 11.34
N SER A 90 -1.36 -10.26 10.34
CA SER A 90 -0.39 -10.04 9.26
C SER A 90 -0.69 -8.72 8.55
N THR A 91 0.29 -7.82 8.53
CA THR A 91 0.08 -6.46 8.01
C THR A 91 1.18 -6.08 7.03
N ARG A 92 0.77 -5.79 5.79
CA ARG A 92 1.66 -5.31 4.73
C ARG A 92 1.51 -3.80 4.53
N VAL A 93 2.62 -3.11 4.30
CA VAL A 93 2.59 -1.71 3.83
C VAL A 93 2.63 -1.69 2.31
N ASN A 94 1.67 -1.01 1.68
CA ASN A 94 1.67 -0.76 0.25
C ASN A 94 2.22 0.63 -0.05
N CYS A 95 3.48 0.70 -0.55
CA CYS A 95 4.07 1.90 -1.09
C CYS A 95 3.70 2.03 -2.58
N MET A 96 2.48 2.48 -2.85
CA MET A 96 2.00 2.59 -4.22
C MET A 96 1.03 3.77 -4.40
N PRO A 97 1.14 4.48 -5.54
CA PRO A 97 2.10 4.27 -6.60
C PRO A 97 3.50 4.80 -6.27
N VAL A 98 4.54 4.15 -6.80
CA VAL A 98 5.89 4.74 -6.90
C VAL A 98 5.93 5.58 -8.18
N MET A 99 6.36 6.82 -8.04
CA MET A 99 6.28 7.85 -9.08
C MET A 99 7.68 8.40 -9.41
N PRO A 100 8.10 8.36 -10.70
CA PRO A 100 9.42 8.81 -11.12
C PRO A 100 9.75 10.24 -10.69
N GLY A 101 10.85 10.41 -9.94
CA GLY A 101 11.34 11.71 -9.47
C GLY A 101 10.52 12.33 -8.33
N ILE A 102 9.55 11.62 -7.75
CA ILE A 102 8.72 12.13 -6.65
C ILE A 102 8.94 11.34 -5.36
N ASN A 103 8.82 10.01 -5.39
CA ASN A 103 8.95 9.15 -4.21
C ASN A 103 9.70 7.84 -4.49
N ASP A 104 10.53 7.81 -5.52
CA ASP A 104 11.30 6.64 -5.97
C ASP A 104 12.74 6.62 -5.48
N GLY A 105 13.23 7.74 -4.93
CA GLY A 105 14.58 7.89 -4.39
C GLY A 105 14.80 7.19 -3.04
N GLU A 106 16.06 7.02 -2.66
CA GLU A 106 16.45 6.46 -1.35
C GLU A 106 15.93 7.31 -0.19
N GLU A 107 15.97 8.63 -0.34
CA GLU A 107 15.48 9.59 0.65
C GLU A 107 13.99 9.43 0.98
N ALA A 108 13.20 8.89 0.05
CA ALA A 108 11.79 8.61 0.25
C ALA A 108 11.54 7.17 0.71
N LEU A 109 12.22 6.19 0.11
CA LEU A 109 11.96 4.77 0.33
C LEU A 109 12.63 4.24 1.60
N VAL A 110 13.88 4.63 1.92
CA VAL A 110 14.59 4.13 3.11
C VAL A 110 13.80 4.45 4.40
N PRO A 111 13.41 5.70 4.68
CA PRO A 111 12.63 6.01 5.88
C PRO A 111 11.27 5.30 5.92
N LEU A 112 10.65 5.05 4.76
CA LEU A 112 9.39 4.33 4.69
C LEU A 112 9.58 2.88 5.12
N PHE A 113 10.61 2.21 4.61
CA PHE A 113 10.93 0.83 4.97
C PHE A 113 11.28 0.68 6.44
N GLU A 114 12.14 1.56 6.98
CA GLU A 114 12.53 1.54 8.39
C GLU A 114 11.32 1.73 9.31
N ARG A 115 10.47 2.71 9.02
CA ARG A 115 9.26 2.97 9.83
C ARG A 115 8.20 1.88 9.70
N ALA A 116 8.03 1.30 8.51
CA ALA A 116 7.14 0.15 8.31
C ALA A 116 7.62 -1.05 9.13
N LYS A 117 8.93 -1.34 9.11
CA LYS A 117 9.56 -2.38 9.92
C LYS A 117 9.37 -2.12 11.42
N ALA A 118 9.71 -0.92 11.88
CA ALA A 118 9.55 -0.53 13.28
C ALA A 118 8.09 -0.63 13.76
N ALA A 119 7.12 -0.40 12.85
CA ALA A 119 5.69 -0.57 13.12
C ALA A 119 5.23 -2.04 13.10
N GLY A 120 6.11 -3.01 12.79
CA GLY A 120 5.77 -4.44 12.76
C GLY A 120 5.13 -4.91 11.45
N ALA A 121 5.30 -4.19 10.35
CA ALA A 121 4.84 -4.66 9.04
C ALA A 121 5.54 -5.97 8.64
N THR A 122 4.78 -6.90 8.09
CA THR A 122 5.30 -8.21 7.62
C THR A 122 5.94 -8.13 6.23
N ASP A 123 5.61 -7.11 5.45
CA ASP A 123 6.20 -6.86 4.13
C ASP A 123 5.95 -5.40 3.71
N VAL A 124 6.77 -4.91 2.79
CA VAL A 124 6.51 -3.66 2.06
C VAL A 124 6.39 -4.01 0.59
N HIS A 125 5.25 -3.65 -0.02
CA HIS A 125 5.00 -3.88 -1.44
C HIS A 125 4.95 -2.55 -2.18
N ALA A 126 5.58 -2.49 -3.36
CA ALA A 126 5.56 -1.31 -4.21
C ALA A 126 5.10 -1.66 -5.63
N ALA A 127 4.36 -0.73 -6.23
CA ALA A 127 3.98 -0.81 -7.63
C ALA A 127 4.19 0.54 -8.30
N ALA A 128 4.65 0.50 -9.55
CA ALA A 128 4.83 1.70 -10.35
C ALA A 128 3.50 2.37 -10.69
N LEU A 129 3.53 3.70 -10.84
CA LEU A 129 2.39 4.47 -11.33
C LEU A 129 1.91 3.94 -12.68
N PHE A 130 0.60 3.91 -12.86
CA PHE A 130 -0.06 3.77 -14.15
C PHE A 130 -1.10 4.87 -14.33
N LEU A 131 -1.30 5.32 -15.57
CA LEU A 131 -2.16 6.45 -15.90
C LEU A 131 -3.16 6.07 -17.00
N ARG A 132 -4.29 5.53 -16.59
CA ARG A 132 -5.44 5.34 -17.50
C ARG A 132 -6.03 6.70 -17.90
N PRO A 133 -6.79 6.80 -19.01
CA PRO A 133 -7.30 8.07 -19.51
C PRO A 133 -7.97 8.96 -18.47
N ALA A 134 -8.88 8.41 -17.66
CA ALA A 134 -9.56 9.15 -16.60
C ALA A 134 -8.59 9.65 -15.51
N THR A 135 -7.62 8.81 -15.09
CA THR A 135 -6.60 9.18 -14.11
C THR A 135 -5.66 10.24 -14.67
N ARG A 136 -5.32 10.13 -15.96
CA ARG A 136 -4.44 11.07 -16.66
C ARG A 136 -5.02 12.48 -16.69
N ALA A 137 -6.33 12.61 -16.90
CA ALA A 137 -7.02 13.89 -16.95
C ALA A 137 -6.93 14.68 -15.62
N VAL A 138 -6.81 13.97 -14.49
CA VAL A 138 -6.66 14.58 -13.15
C VAL A 138 -5.20 14.72 -12.78
N PHE A 139 -4.37 13.74 -13.15
CA PHE A 139 -2.96 13.68 -12.75
C PHE A 139 -2.11 14.77 -13.38
N PHE A 140 -2.26 15.06 -14.67
CA PHE A 140 -1.41 16.06 -15.33
C PHE A 140 -1.64 17.47 -14.85
N PRO A 141 -2.87 17.99 -14.67
CA PRO A 141 -3.09 19.29 -14.04
C PRO A 141 -2.46 19.39 -12.64
N TRP A 142 -2.64 18.36 -11.81
CA TRP A 142 -2.00 18.29 -10.50
C TRP A 142 -0.47 18.28 -10.60
N LEU A 143 0.11 17.53 -11.55
CA LEU A 143 1.56 17.47 -11.76
C LEU A 143 2.12 18.82 -12.22
N GLU A 144 1.39 19.55 -13.07
CA GLU A 144 1.76 20.88 -13.56
C GLU A 144 1.78 21.90 -12.42
N GLU A 145 0.87 21.78 -11.46
CA GLU A 145 0.81 22.64 -10.26
C GLU A 145 1.91 22.28 -9.25
N GLU A 146 2.03 21.01 -8.89
CA GLU A 146 2.85 20.56 -7.78
C GLU A 146 4.31 20.25 -8.16
N PHE A 147 4.55 19.79 -9.39
CA PHE A 147 5.87 19.36 -9.88
C PHE A 147 6.11 19.78 -11.34
N PRO A 148 6.08 21.07 -11.66
CA PRO A 148 6.16 21.56 -13.06
C PRO A 148 7.41 21.07 -13.80
N GLY A 149 8.54 20.91 -13.11
CA GLY A 149 9.79 20.38 -13.69
C GLY A 149 9.72 18.92 -14.16
N LEU A 150 8.73 18.15 -13.70
CA LEU A 150 8.58 16.73 -14.07
C LEU A 150 7.59 16.50 -15.22
N VAL A 151 6.81 17.50 -15.62
CA VAL A 151 5.77 17.37 -16.65
C VAL A 151 6.33 16.79 -17.95
N GLY A 152 7.49 17.30 -18.42
CA GLY A 152 8.15 16.79 -19.62
C GLY A 152 8.55 15.32 -19.52
N LEU A 153 9.03 14.89 -18.36
CA LEU A 153 9.36 13.48 -18.10
C LEU A 153 8.11 12.60 -18.19
N TYR A 154 7.04 12.96 -17.50
CA TYR A 154 5.81 12.16 -17.48
C TYR A 154 5.11 12.12 -18.84
N ARG A 155 5.12 13.21 -19.61
CA ARG A 155 4.61 13.20 -20.97
C ARG A 155 5.37 12.22 -21.86
N ARG A 156 6.69 12.11 -21.74
CA ARG A 156 7.48 11.10 -22.47
C ARG A 156 7.20 9.67 -22.00
N LEU A 157 7.16 9.44 -20.69
CA LEU A 157 6.95 8.10 -20.12
C LEU A 157 5.58 7.52 -20.45
N PHE A 158 4.56 8.36 -20.54
CA PHE A 158 3.15 7.97 -20.73
C PHE A 158 2.55 8.46 -22.07
N ALA A 159 3.36 8.83 -23.07
CA ALA A 159 2.89 9.42 -24.33
C ALA A 159 1.78 8.61 -25.02
N HIS A 160 1.97 7.28 -25.13
CA HIS A 160 1.09 6.38 -25.87
C HIS A 160 0.74 5.11 -25.09
N ARG A 161 0.89 5.14 -23.76
CA ARG A 161 0.69 3.97 -22.92
C ARG A 161 0.18 4.34 -21.53
N ASP A 162 -0.59 3.46 -20.93
CA ASP A 162 -1.10 3.64 -19.57
C ASP A 162 -0.11 3.17 -18.50
N TYR A 163 0.84 2.32 -18.86
CA TYR A 163 1.86 1.73 -17.97
C TYR A 163 3.26 2.15 -18.39
N LEU A 164 4.20 2.21 -17.46
CA LEU A 164 5.61 2.37 -17.80
C LEU A 164 6.10 1.19 -18.64
N GLY A 165 6.98 1.46 -19.60
CA GLY A 165 7.72 0.40 -20.28
C GLY A 165 8.61 -0.37 -19.30
N GLU A 166 8.91 -1.65 -19.57
CA GLU A 166 9.61 -2.51 -18.62
C GLU A 166 10.95 -1.92 -18.15
N ALA A 167 11.77 -1.38 -19.04
CA ALA A 167 13.04 -0.76 -18.65
C ALA A 167 12.87 0.42 -17.68
N ALA A 168 11.86 1.29 -17.92
CA ALA A 168 11.57 2.41 -17.03
C ALA A 168 11.00 1.95 -15.69
N LYS A 169 10.15 0.94 -15.70
CA LYS A 169 9.61 0.31 -14.50
C LYS A 169 10.70 -0.39 -13.69
N ASP A 170 11.64 -1.06 -14.35
CA ASP A 170 12.75 -1.72 -13.68
C ASP A 170 13.70 -0.72 -13.04
N ALA A 171 14.03 0.37 -13.74
CA ALA A 171 14.81 1.47 -13.19
C ALA A 171 14.11 2.12 -11.98
N LEU A 172 12.82 2.42 -12.09
CA LEU A 172 12.00 3.00 -11.03
C LEU A 172 11.98 2.14 -9.76
N LEU A 173 11.82 0.83 -9.91
CA LEU A 173 11.69 -0.09 -8.78
C LEU A 173 13.04 -0.66 -8.31
N LYS A 174 14.16 -0.19 -8.83
CA LYS A 174 15.50 -0.71 -8.47
C LYS A 174 15.79 -0.54 -6.98
N THR A 175 15.62 0.68 -6.45
CA THR A 175 15.83 0.99 -5.02
C THR A 175 14.91 0.17 -4.14
N TYR A 176 13.62 0.09 -4.48
CA TYR A 176 12.64 -0.73 -3.77
C TYR A 176 13.07 -2.21 -3.71
N ARG A 177 13.48 -2.79 -4.84
CA ARG A 177 13.90 -4.21 -4.88
C ARG A 177 15.15 -4.46 -4.04
N ARG A 178 16.11 -3.54 -4.05
CA ARG A 178 17.30 -3.61 -3.19
C ARG A 178 16.91 -3.60 -1.72
N LEU A 179 16.14 -2.61 -1.29
CA LEU A 179 15.69 -2.47 0.10
C LEU A 179 14.89 -3.69 0.57
N ARG A 180 14.05 -4.27 -0.29
CA ARG A 180 13.27 -5.46 0.04
C ARG A 180 14.13 -6.71 0.28
N LEU A 181 15.33 -6.77 -0.27
CA LEU A 181 16.26 -7.89 -0.10
C LEU A 181 17.18 -7.71 1.13
N GLU A 182 17.22 -6.53 1.73
CA GLU A 182 18.04 -6.28 2.90
C GLU A 182 17.62 -7.14 4.11
N PRO A 183 18.59 -7.70 4.87
CA PRO A 183 18.29 -8.51 6.05
C PRO A 183 17.53 -7.69 7.09
N GLY A 184 16.50 -8.28 7.65
CA GLY A 184 15.73 -7.71 8.76
C GLY A 184 14.42 -7.00 8.36
N LEU A 185 14.04 -6.96 7.08
CA LEU A 185 12.64 -6.78 6.73
C LEU A 185 11.91 -8.12 6.89
N PRO A 186 10.73 -8.13 7.49
CA PRO A 186 9.91 -9.32 7.52
C PRO A 186 9.64 -9.73 6.06
N ARG A 187 9.92 -10.99 5.75
CA ARG A 187 9.54 -11.58 4.46
C ARG A 187 8.06 -11.95 4.53
N PRO A 188 7.32 -11.90 3.40
CA PRO A 188 5.98 -12.47 3.36
C PRO A 188 6.05 -13.85 3.99
N LEU A 189 5.13 -14.14 4.92
CA LEU A 189 5.00 -15.50 5.43
C LEU A 189 4.74 -16.38 4.21
N ALA A 190 5.77 -17.13 3.78
CA ALA A 190 5.58 -18.23 2.86
C ALA A 190 4.45 -19.06 3.45
N GLY A 191 3.36 -19.23 2.68
CA GLY A 191 2.07 -19.70 3.16
C GLY A 191 2.20 -20.60 4.39
N ARG A 192 1.57 -20.20 5.48
CA ARG A 192 1.42 -21.09 6.63
C ARG A 192 0.67 -22.32 6.10
N ALA A 193 1.44 -23.41 5.94
CA ALA A 193 0.95 -24.70 5.54
C ALA A 193 -0.12 -25.22 6.53
#